data_2bc803d9ef8854af3984210f305a8e6d
#
_entry.id   2bc803d9ef8854af3984210f305a8e6d
#
_cell.length_a   1.000
_cell.length_b   1.000
_cell.length_c   1.000
_cell.angle_alpha   90.00
_cell.angle_beta   90.00
_cell.angle_gamma   90.00
#
_symmetry.space_group_name_H-M   'P 1'
#
loop_
_entity.id
_entity.type
_entity.pdbx_description
1 polymer ?
#
loop_
_entity_poly.entity_id
_entity_poly.type
_entity_poly.pdbx_seq_one_letter_code
_entity_poly.pdbx_strand_id
1 'polypeptide(L)'
;MPKIRRQKVPERLLVHLLTRVRQRSISYEQIIMLAQWMDTEPEVPGGRWYKRFSGFTVCGEGELIKTFLLAGQAPDGQDIG
;
A
#
# COMPACT_ATOMS: atom_id res chain seq x y z
N MET A 1 -3.83 5.58 17.81
CA MET A 1 -4.08 5.59 16.37
C MET A 1 -3.82 4.22 15.77
N PRO A 2 -4.56 3.81 14.73
CA PRO A 2 -4.27 2.53 14.08
C PRO A 2 -2.84 2.49 13.52
N LYS A 3 -2.26 1.30 13.49
CA LYS A 3 -0.93 1.08 12.94
C LYS A 3 -0.98 0.01 11.86
N ILE A 4 -0.23 0.23 10.80
CA ILE A 4 -0.10 -0.76 9.73
C ILE A 4 0.89 -1.82 10.16
N ARG A 5 0.58 -3.08 9.86
CA ARG A 5 1.46 -4.22 10.13
C ARG A 5 1.50 -5.13 8.90
N ARG A 6 2.70 -5.60 8.56
CA ARG A 6 2.89 -6.47 7.40
C ARG A 6 2.04 -7.74 7.51
N GLN A 7 1.91 -8.31 8.70
CA GLN A 7 1.18 -9.55 8.93
C GLN A 7 -0.32 -9.43 8.66
N LYS A 8 -0.85 -8.21 8.64
CA LYS A 8 -2.29 -7.97 8.43
C LYS A 8 -2.64 -7.68 6.97
N VAL A 9 -1.68 -7.74 6.05
CA VAL A 9 -1.96 -7.54 4.62
C VAL A 9 -2.66 -8.78 4.09
N PRO A 10 -3.86 -8.64 3.48
CA PRO A 10 -4.57 -9.80 2.92
C PRO A 10 -3.75 -10.50 1.84
N GLU A 11 -3.79 -11.83 1.85
CA GLU A 11 -3.04 -12.64 0.89
C GLU A 11 -3.39 -12.29 -0.56
N ARG A 12 -4.66 -12.04 -0.84
CA ARG A 12 -5.10 -11.68 -2.20
C ARG A 12 -4.44 -10.40 -2.70
N LEU A 13 -4.15 -9.45 -1.80
CA LEU A 13 -3.46 -8.22 -2.17
C LEU A 13 -1.99 -8.47 -2.46
N LEU A 14 -1.37 -9.38 -1.70
CA LEU A 14 0.00 -9.79 -1.97
C LEU A 14 0.13 -10.47 -3.33
N VAL A 15 -0.81 -11.37 -3.65
CA VAL A 15 -0.85 -12.04 -4.95
C VAL A 15 -1.03 -11.02 -6.07
N HIS A 16 -1.95 -10.08 -5.89
CA HIS A 16 -2.20 -9.02 -6.87
C HIS A 16 -0.94 -8.18 -7.11
N LEU A 17 -0.26 -7.81 -6.03
CA LEU A 17 0.96 -7.01 -6.10
C LEU A 17 2.07 -7.76 -6.83
N LEU A 18 2.27 -9.06 -6.52
CA LEU A 18 3.27 -9.90 -7.20
C LEU A 18 2.96 -10.06 -8.68
N THR A 19 1.68 -10.15 -9.04
CA THR A 19 1.26 -10.21 -10.43
C THR A 19 1.69 -8.94 -11.17
N ARG A 20 1.54 -7.77 -10.56
CA ARG A 20 1.96 -6.50 -11.15
C ARG A 20 3.47 -6.42 -11.32
N VAL A 21 4.23 -6.99 -10.37
CA VAL A 21 5.68 -7.08 -10.50
C VAL A 21 6.06 -7.92 -11.72
N ARG A 22 5.41 -9.08 -11.89
CA ARG A 22 5.65 -9.97 -13.05
C ARG A 22 5.32 -9.27 -14.36
N GLN A 23 4.29 -8.43 -14.38
CA GLN A 23 3.88 -7.64 -15.54
C GLN A 23 4.74 -6.39 -15.74
N ARG A 24 5.72 -6.17 -14.87
CA ARG A 24 6.61 -5.01 -14.87
C ARG A 24 5.89 -3.67 -14.71
N SER A 25 4.67 -3.69 -14.16
CA SER A 25 3.93 -2.47 -13.82
C SER A 25 4.43 -1.84 -12.54
N ILE A 26 5.01 -2.64 -11.64
CA ILE A 26 5.60 -2.20 -10.38
C ILE A 26 6.98 -2.85 -10.27
N SER A 27 8.01 -2.07 -9.93
CA SER A 27 9.35 -2.61 -9.78
C SER A 27 9.50 -3.33 -8.43
N TYR A 28 10.42 -4.29 -8.39
CA TYR A 28 10.73 -5.01 -7.16
C TYR A 28 11.21 -4.06 -6.06
N GLU A 29 11.97 -3.03 -6.41
CA GLU A 29 12.45 -2.03 -5.46
C GLU A 29 11.30 -1.31 -4.77
N GLN A 30 10.22 -1.04 -5.48
CA GLN A 30 9.02 -0.42 -4.91
C GLN A 30 8.38 -1.33 -3.86
N ILE A 31 8.38 -2.63 -4.09
CA ILE A 31 7.85 -3.60 -3.14
C ILE A 31 8.69 -3.61 -1.86
N ILE A 32 10.01 -3.52 -2.00
CA ILE A 32 10.91 -3.44 -0.85
C ILE A 32 10.63 -2.17 -0.04
N MET A 33 10.43 -1.04 -0.70
CA MET A 33 10.11 0.22 -0.03
C MET A 33 8.79 0.11 0.74
N LEU A 34 7.78 -0.52 0.15
CA LEU A 34 6.51 -0.76 0.83
C LEU A 34 6.70 -1.62 2.07
N ALA A 35 7.46 -2.72 1.95
CA ALA A 35 7.72 -3.60 3.08
C ALA A 35 8.46 -2.87 4.20
N GLN A 36 9.46 -2.08 3.87
CA GLN A 36 10.20 -1.30 4.86
C GLN A 36 9.29 -0.30 5.58
N TRP A 37 8.39 0.35 4.83
CA TRP A 37 7.44 1.27 5.43
C TRP A 37 6.50 0.54 6.40
N MET A 38 5.97 -0.62 6.00
CA MET A 38 5.10 -1.40 6.89
C MET A 38 5.83 -1.89 8.14
N ASP A 39 7.13 -2.19 8.01
CA ASP A 39 7.93 -2.66 9.14
C ASP A 39 8.15 -1.58 10.21
N THR A 40 7.99 -0.30 9.86
CA THR A 40 8.04 0.78 10.84
C THR A 40 6.77 0.86 11.68
N GLU A 41 5.76 0.03 11.39
CA GLU A 41 4.44 0.05 12.03
C GLU A 41 3.88 1.48 12.06
N PRO A 42 3.74 2.13 10.87
CA PRO A 42 3.37 3.54 10.84
C PRO A 42 1.95 3.76 11.34
N GLU A 43 1.75 4.86 12.04
CA GLU A 43 0.42 5.29 12.46
C GLU A 43 -0.33 5.84 11.25
N VAL A 44 -1.62 5.50 11.17
CA VAL A 44 -2.48 5.91 10.07
C VAL A 44 -3.82 6.42 10.62
N PRO A 45 -4.56 7.24 9.83
CA PRO A 45 -5.90 7.66 10.24
C PRO A 45 -6.85 6.47 10.41
N GLY A 46 -7.89 6.66 11.21
CA GLY A 46 -8.92 5.63 11.39
C GLY A 46 -9.86 5.48 10.19
N GLY A 47 -9.94 6.50 9.32
CA GLY A 47 -10.74 6.46 8.11
C GLY A 47 -9.92 6.08 6.89
N ARG A 48 -10.41 6.44 5.70
CA ARG A 48 -9.72 6.16 4.45
C ARG A 48 -8.48 7.03 4.31
N TRP A 49 -7.38 6.40 3.84
CA TRP A 49 -6.10 7.07 3.61
C TRP A 49 -5.40 6.44 2.43
N TYR A 50 -4.41 7.15 1.89
CA TYR A 50 -3.55 6.59 0.86
C TYR A 50 -2.14 7.13 1.03
N LYS A 51 -1.18 6.33 0.57
CA LYS A 51 0.24 6.71 0.52
C LYS A 51 0.76 6.46 -0.88
N ARG A 52 1.38 7.48 -1.46
CA ARG A 52 1.95 7.40 -2.80
C ARG A 52 3.38 6.87 -2.75
N PHE A 53 3.64 5.84 -3.56
CA PHE A 53 4.98 5.40 -3.91
C PHE A 53 5.23 5.77 -5.36
N SER A 54 6.49 5.67 -5.86
CA SER A 54 6.78 6.19 -7.19
C SER A 54 6.07 5.44 -8.31
N GLY A 55 5.80 4.16 -8.17
CA GLY A 55 5.14 3.37 -9.19
C GLY A 55 3.70 2.97 -8.89
N PHE A 56 3.21 3.27 -7.70
CA PHE A 56 1.87 2.86 -7.28
C PHE A 56 1.43 3.62 -6.04
N THR A 57 0.16 3.47 -5.68
CA THR A 57 -0.41 4.09 -4.47
C THR A 57 -1.04 3.00 -3.62
N VAL A 58 -0.75 2.99 -2.32
CA VAL A 58 -1.39 2.08 -1.37
C VAL A 58 -2.58 2.80 -0.75
N CYS A 59 -3.73 2.14 -0.75
CA CYS A 59 -4.95 2.67 -0.15
C CYS A 59 -5.37 1.78 1.01
N GLY A 60 -5.80 2.40 2.11
CA GLY A 60 -6.25 1.67 3.27
C GLY A 60 -7.37 2.37 4.02
N GLU A 61 -7.84 1.72 5.04
CA GLU A 61 -8.82 2.26 5.97
C GLU A 61 -8.48 1.75 7.36
N GLY A 62 -8.15 2.68 8.28
CA GLY A 62 -7.64 2.29 9.57
C GLY A 62 -6.37 1.43 9.42
N GLU A 63 -6.27 0.34 10.15
CA GLU A 63 -5.11 -0.56 10.11
C GLU A 63 -5.10 -1.52 8.92
N LEU A 64 -6.14 -1.49 8.07
CA LEU A 64 -6.28 -2.42 6.96
C LEU A 64 -5.86 -1.79 5.64
N ILE A 65 -4.98 -2.47 4.91
CA ILE A 65 -4.68 -2.13 3.52
C ILE A 65 -5.79 -2.73 2.65
N LYS A 66 -6.42 -1.88 1.83
CA LYS A 66 -7.57 -2.30 1.03
C LYS A 66 -7.21 -2.61 -0.40
N THR A 67 -6.35 -1.81 -1.03
CA THR A 67 -6.03 -1.99 -2.44
C THR A 67 -4.77 -1.23 -2.81
N PHE A 68 -4.29 -1.49 -4.03
CA PHE A 68 -3.21 -0.77 -4.65
C PHE A 68 -3.70 -0.15 -5.95
N LEU A 69 -3.31 1.10 -6.20
CA LEU A 69 -3.65 1.79 -7.44
C LEU A 69 -2.38 2.00 -8.26
N LEU A 70 -2.50 1.89 -9.57
CA LEU A 70 -1.40 2.18 -10.49
C LEU A 70 -1.41 3.66 -10.87
N ALA A 71 -0.33 4.10 -11.53
CA ALA A 71 -0.24 5.46 -12.03
C ALA A 71 -1.45 5.80 -12.91
N GLY A 72 -1.98 7.00 -12.74
CA GLY A 72 -3.16 7.45 -13.49
C GLY A 72 -4.49 7.21 -12.79
N GLN A 73 -4.52 6.40 -11.75
CA GLN A 73 -5.73 6.19 -10.95
C GLN A 73 -5.77 7.18 -9.78
N ALA A 74 -6.94 7.73 -9.51
CA ALA A 74 -7.11 8.72 -8.45
C ALA A 74 -7.45 8.02 -7.13
N PRO A 75 -6.65 8.20 -6.07
CA PRO A 75 -6.96 7.65 -4.76
C PRO A 75 -8.04 8.46 -4.04
N ASP A 76 -8.69 7.84 -3.05
CA ASP A 76 -9.69 8.46 -2.21
C ASP A 76 -9.24 8.42 -0.75
N GLY A 77 -9.52 9.49 -0.01
CA GLY A 77 -9.20 9.59 1.39
C GLY A 77 -8.10 10.59 1.69
N GLN A 78 -7.47 10.44 2.86
CA GLN A 78 -6.44 11.36 3.33
C GLN A 78 -5.06 10.95 2.79
N ASP A 79 -4.35 11.91 2.22
CA ASP A 79 -2.97 11.71 1.78
C ASP A 79 -2.06 11.67 3.03
N ILE A 80 -1.36 10.58 3.24
CA ILE A 80 -0.46 10.42 4.39
C ILE A 80 1.02 10.41 4.00
N GLY A 81 1.34 10.73 2.77
CA GLY A 81 2.75 10.87 2.40
C GLY A 81 3.14 10.48 0.99
#